data_ff1db3a74b5353caa2a076b24f5fcb31
#
_entry.id   ff1db3a74b5353caa2a076b24f5fcb31
#
_cell.length_a   1.000
_cell.length_b   1.000
_cell.length_c   1.000
_cell.angle_alpha   90.00
_cell.angle_beta   90.00
_cell.angle_gamma   90.00
#
_symmetry.space_group_name_H-M   'P 1'
#
loop_
_entity.id
_entity.type
_entity.pdbx_description
1 polymer ?
#
loop_
_entity_poly.entity_id
_entity_poly.type
_entity_poly.pdbx_seq_one_letter_code
_entity_poly.pdbx_strand_id
1 'polypeptide(L)'
;MTTVGENSPTTQITIRYPLSAIRCPLTSVLCFLSFFIFLAGCGYTTRSTLPKSIKTIHVEPFKNSINYIEGTGRNIYFPLLEVNVRNAVINRFLFDGNLKTAEPALADLVLKGELTNYNRAALRYTDNDDVQEYRVQITVSLVLSNTQTGETAWTEPAFTGEATYFVSGPTASTEDAAVVEATADLARRIVERTIEDW
;
A
#
# COMPACT_ATOMS: atom_id res chain seq x y z
N MET A 1 -90.21 23.89 50.11
CA MET A 1 -89.82 24.25 48.76
C MET A 1 -88.29 24.13 48.71
N THR A 2 -87.85 23.25 48.03
CA THR A 2 -86.60 22.61 47.70
C THR A 2 -85.48 23.55 47.29
N THR A 3 -84.30 23.43 47.88
CA THR A 3 -83.04 23.93 47.27
C THR A 3 -82.02 22.84 47.39
N VAL A 4 -81.56 22.48 46.26
CA VAL A 4 -80.51 21.45 45.98
C VAL A 4 -79.14 22.06 46.20
N GLY A 5 -78.31 21.45 47.00
CA GLY A 5 -76.90 21.79 47.14
C GLY A 5 -76.03 20.98 46.14
N GLU A 6 -75.21 21.64 45.39
CA GLU A 6 -74.26 21.08 44.42
C GLU A 6 -72.86 21.00 45.01
N ASN A 7 -72.41 19.83 45.29
CA ASN A 7 -71.01 19.55 45.69
C ASN A 7 -70.14 19.26 44.47
N SER A 8 -69.23 20.21 44.21
CA SER A 8 -68.16 19.96 43.21
C SER A 8 -66.95 19.21 43.87
N PRO A 9 -66.50 18.13 43.32
CA PRO A 9 -65.27 17.48 43.79
C PRO A 9 -64.01 18.16 43.19
N THR A 10 -63.18 18.69 44.04
CA THR A 10 -61.89 19.25 43.69
C THR A 10 -60.94 18.08 43.36
N THR A 11 -60.65 17.91 42.07
CA THR A 11 -59.69 16.91 41.59
C THR A 11 -58.26 17.39 41.84
N GLN A 12 -57.61 16.86 42.85
CA GLN A 12 -56.18 17.08 43.12
C GLN A 12 -55.39 16.26 42.11
N ILE A 13 -54.79 16.91 41.12
CA ILE A 13 -53.84 16.30 40.18
C ILE A 13 -52.48 16.19 40.86
N THR A 14 -52.17 15.03 41.39
CA THR A 14 -50.84 14.73 41.92
C THR A 14 -49.91 14.33 40.77
N ILE A 15 -49.12 15.28 40.28
CA ILE A 15 -48.10 15.03 39.27
C ILE A 15 -46.93 14.34 39.98
N ARG A 16 -46.88 13.01 39.86
CA ARG A 16 -45.71 12.21 40.26
C ARG A 16 -44.67 12.28 39.14
N TYR A 17 -43.60 13.04 39.29
CA TYR A 17 -42.43 12.96 38.44
C TYR A 17 -41.62 11.71 38.82
N PRO A 18 -41.32 10.78 37.87
CA PRO A 18 -40.47 9.63 38.19
C PRO A 18 -39.04 10.14 38.39
N LEU A 19 -38.47 9.89 39.55
CA LEU A 19 -37.08 10.21 39.92
C LEU A 19 -36.04 9.44 39.07
N SER A 20 -36.45 8.65 38.08
CA SER A 20 -35.58 7.89 37.20
C SER A 20 -34.99 8.65 36.03
N ALA A 21 -35.48 9.90 35.76
CA ALA A 21 -35.05 10.68 34.58
C ALA A 21 -33.74 11.47 34.77
N ILE A 22 -33.17 11.51 35.98
CA ILE A 22 -31.99 12.36 36.29
C ILE A 22 -30.66 11.59 36.15
N ARG A 23 -30.70 10.26 35.96
CA ARG A 23 -29.49 9.44 35.87
C ARG A 23 -28.92 9.29 34.44
N CYS A 24 -29.64 9.68 33.39
CA CYS A 24 -29.21 9.50 31.99
C CYS A 24 -28.12 10.45 31.46
N PRO A 25 -28.02 11.75 31.86
CA PRO A 25 -27.03 12.60 31.18
C PRO A 25 -25.59 12.31 31.55
N LEU A 26 -25.33 11.90 32.81
CA LEU A 26 -23.95 11.66 33.28
C LEU A 26 -23.37 10.36 32.66
N THR A 27 -24.16 9.31 32.55
CA THR A 27 -23.75 8.05 31.91
C THR A 27 -23.59 8.21 30.40
N SER A 28 -24.42 9.01 29.74
CA SER A 28 -24.29 9.32 28.31
C SER A 28 -23.01 10.12 28.01
N VAL A 29 -22.71 11.12 28.83
CA VAL A 29 -21.47 11.92 28.70
C VAL A 29 -20.24 11.05 28.95
N LEU A 30 -20.29 10.15 29.92
CA LEU A 30 -19.19 9.22 30.22
C LEU A 30 -18.97 8.21 29.07
N CYS A 31 -20.03 7.70 28.44
CA CYS A 31 -19.95 6.84 27.26
C CYS A 31 -19.38 7.59 26.04
N PHE A 32 -19.80 8.83 25.81
CA PHE A 32 -19.26 9.65 24.73
C PHE A 32 -17.77 9.97 24.94
N LEU A 33 -17.38 10.29 26.16
CA LEU A 33 -15.97 10.55 26.51
C LEU A 33 -15.11 9.30 26.36
N SER A 34 -15.62 8.15 26.76
CA SER A 34 -14.96 6.84 26.57
C SER A 34 -14.80 6.49 25.10
N PHE A 35 -15.81 6.75 24.25
CA PHE A 35 -15.75 6.52 22.81
C PHE A 35 -14.68 7.38 22.11
N PHE A 36 -14.51 8.65 22.54
CA PHE A 36 -13.47 9.54 22.02
C PHE A 36 -12.05 9.12 22.39
N ILE A 37 -11.84 8.46 23.53
CA ILE A 37 -10.53 7.96 23.96
C ILE A 37 -10.08 6.77 23.09
N PHE A 38 -11.02 5.93 22.63
CA PHE A 38 -10.70 4.82 21.72
C PHE A 38 -10.35 5.23 20.29
N LEU A 39 -10.73 6.44 19.83
CA LEU A 39 -10.36 6.95 18.50
C LEU A 39 -8.94 7.53 18.43
N ALA A 40 -8.29 7.81 19.55
CA ALA A 40 -6.93 8.38 19.58
C ALA A 40 -5.81 7.33 19.42
N GLY A 41 -6.14 6.04 19.27
CA GLY A 41 -5.17 4.93 19.32
C GLY A 41 -4.52 4.51 18.00
N CYS A 42 -4.90 5.05 16.84
CA CYS A 42 -4.26 4.72 15.56
C CYS A 42 -3.15 5.73 15.21
N GLY A 43 -2.09 5.75 15.98
CA GLY A 43 -0.86 6.44 15.61
C GLY A 43 -0.11 5.62 14.55
N TYR A 44 -0.44 5.76 13.27
CA TYR A 44 0.44 5.34 12.18
C TYR A 44 1.70 6.20 12.22
N THR A 45 2.81 5.64 12.71
CA THR A 45 4.12 6.31 12.62
C THR A 45 4.66 6.08 11.21
N THR A 46 4.57 7.09 10.37
CA THR A 46 5.25 7.15 9.06
C THR A 46 6.74 7.48 9.19
N ARG A 47 7.35 7.13 10.31
CA ARG A 47 8.78 7.40 10.50
C ARG A 47 9.59 6.35 9.75
N SER A 48 10.33 6.82 8.73
CA SER A 48 11.43 6.08 8.14
C SER A 48 12.38 5.58 9.24
N THR A 49 12.78 4.31 9.17
CA THR A 49 13.77 3.71 10.07
C THR A 49 15.21 4.07 9.67
N LEU A 50 15.38 4.80 8.56
CA LEU A 50 16.67 5.25 8.04
C LEU A 50 17.48 6.03 9.07
N PRO A 51 18.79 5.75 9.22
CA PRO A 51 19.70 6.56 9.99
C PRO A 51 19.69 8.02 9.49
N LYS A 52 19.72 8.99 10.41
CA LYS A 52 19.69 10.43 10.06
C LYS A 52 20.86 10.90 9.18
N SER A 53 21.93 10.13 9.12
CA SER A 53 23.10 10.39 8.27
C SER A 53 22.83 10.08 6.79
N ILE A 54 21.86 9.22 6.48
CA ILE A 54 21.54 8.76 5.12
C ILE A 54 20.41 9.63 4.57
N LYS A 55 20.69 10.34 3.48
CA LYS A 55 19.77 11.29 2.84
C LYS A 55 19.66 11.14 1.33
N THR A 56 20.64 10.49 0.72
CA THR A 56 20.77 10.43 -0.72
C THR A 56 20.96 9.00 -1.21
N ILE A 57 20.43 8.72 -2.41
CA ILE A 57 20.53 7.42 -3.06
C ILE A 57 20.87 7.60 -4.54
N HIS A 58 21.75 6.76 -5.06
CA HIS A 58 21.99 6.58 -6.48
C HIS A 58 21.40 5.25 -6.94
N VAL A 59 20.63 5.28 -8.03
CA VAL A 59 20.11 4.07 -8.67
C VAL A 59 20.92 3.81 -9.92
N GLU A 60 21.76 2.77 -9.90
CA GLU A 60 22.58 2.39 -11.07
C GLU A 60 21.68 1.96 -12.25
N PRO A 61 22.16 2.00 -13.50
CA PRO A 61 21.48 1.37 -14.61
C PRO A 61 21.27 -0.13 -14.33
N PHE A 62 20.02 -0.59 -14.44
CA PHE A 62 19.72 -2.01 -14.23
C PHE A 62 20.24 -2.85 -15.39
N LYS A 63 20.73 -4.05 -15.08
CA LYS A 63 21.11 -5.04 -16.08
C LYS A 63 19.89 -5.87 -16.46
N ASN A 64 19.86 -6.36 -17.69
CA ASN A 64 18.84 -7.30 -18.15
C ASN A 64 19.50 -8.65 -18.39
N SER A 65 19.19 -9.61 -17.55
CA SER A 65 19.66 -11.00 -17.62
C SER A 65 18.52 -12.00 -17.81
N ILE A 66 17.34 -11.48 -18.24
CA ILE A 66 16.18 -12.35 -18.50
C ILE A 66 16.49 -13.27 -19.67
N ASN A 67 16.37 -14.58 -19.42
CA ASN A 67 16.42 -15.56 -20.49
C ASN A 67 15.02 -15.72 -21.10
N TYR A 68 14.74 -14.97 -22.15
CA TYR A 68 13.45 -14.99 -22.83
C TYR A 68 13.15 -16.30 -23.59
N ILE A 69 14.14 -17.16 -23.78
CA ILE A 69 14.03 -18.40 -24.56
C ILE A 69 13.49 -19.55 -23.69
N GLU A 70 13.85 -19.61 -22.41
CA GLU A 70 13.56 -20.75 -21.54
C GLU A 70 12.26 -20.63 -20.72
N GLY A 71 11.78 -19.41 -20.44
CA GLY A 71 10.77 -19.20 -19.39
C GLY A 71 9.31 -19.36 -19.82
N THR A 72 8.93 -19.09 -21.07
CA THR A 72 7.51 -18.94 -21.42
C THR A 72 7.07 -19.65 -22.71
N GLY A 73 7.98 -20.30 -23.44
CA GLY A 73 7.69 -20.85 -24.78
C GLY A 73 7.31 -19.78 -25.81
N ARG A 74 7.41 -18.51 -25.44
CA ARG A 74 7.22 -17.35 -26.32
C ARG A 74 8.43 -16.43 -26.19
N ASN A 75 8.99 -16.02 -27.31
CA ASN A 75 10.01 -14.98 -27.38
C ASN A 75 9.38 -13.61 -27.12
N ILE A 76 8.82 -13.37 -25.93
CA ILE A 76 8.28 -12.07 -25.56
C ILE A 76 9.42 -11.23 -25.03
N TYR A 77 9.95 -10.37 -25.87
CA TYR A 77 10.95 -9.37 -25.50
C TYR A 77 10.24 -8.04 -25.24
N PHE A 78 10.38 -7.51 -24.02
CA PHE A 78 9.96 -6.16 -23.69
C PHE A 78 11.15 -5.23 -23.85
N PRO A 79 11.19 -4.40 -24.91
CA PRO A 79 12.29 -3.48 -25.13
C PRO A 79 12.45 -2.51 -23.97
N LEU A 80 13.70 -2.31 -23.51
CA LEU A 80 14.06 -1.35 -22.47
C LEU A 80 13.35 -1.57 -21.11
N LEU A 81 12.92 -2.80 -20.80
CA LEU A 81 12.26 -3.11 -19.52
C LEU A 81 13.16 -2.71 -18.33
N GLU A 82 14.47 -2.94 -18.39
CA GLU A 82 15.46 -2.54 -17.40
C GLU A 82 15.52 -1.01 -17.20
N VAL A 83 15.36 -0.25 -18.30
CA VAL A 83 15.31 1.22 -18.24
C VAL A 83 14.01 1.69 -17.62
N ASN A 84 12.88 1.08 -17.99
CA ASN A 84 11.56 1.40 -17.45
C ASN A 84 11.48 1.10 -15.95
N VAL A 85 11.98 -0.05 -15.50
CA VAL A 85 12.04 -0.41 -14.07
C VAL A 85 12.92 0.57 -13.31
N ARG A 86 14.13 0.88 -13.80
CA ARG A 86 15.00 1.89 -13.17
C ARG A 86 14.32 3.23 -13.02
N ASN A 87 13.70 3.73 -14.10
CA ASN A 87 13.01 5.01 -14.09
C ASN A 87 11.81 5.03 -13.13
N ALA A 88 11.05 3.95 -13.06
CA ALA A 88 9.95 3.79 -12.11
C ALA A 88 10.46 3.84 -10.66
N VAL A 89 11.58 3.20 -10.35
CA VAL A 89 12.22 3.22 -9.02
C VAL A 89 12.68 4.65 -8.67
N ILE A 90 13.37 5.35 -9.60
CA ILE A 90 13.79 6.74 -9.39
C ILE A 90 12.57 7.64 -9.13
N ASN A 91 11.53 7.55 -9.96
CA ASN A 91 10.31 8.34 -9.80
C ASN A 91 9.61 8.03 -8.46
N ARG A 92 9.64 6.78 -8.02
CA ARG A 92 9.06 6.40 -6.72
C ARG A 92 9.86 6.98 -5.55
N PHE A 93 11.19 7.01 -5.58
CA PHE A 93 12.01 7.72 -4.59
C PHE A 93 11.72 9.23 -4.56
N LEU A 94 11.57 9.85 -5.74
CA LEU A 94 11.22 11.28 -5.84
C LEU A 94 9.83 11.57 -5.24
N PHE A 95 8.87 10.67 -5.45
CA PHE A 95 7.52 10.78 -4.89
C PHE A 95 7.50 10.58 -3.37
N ASP A 96 8.24 9.58 -2.87
CA ASP A 96 8.31 9.25 -1.45
C ASP A 96 9.00 10.36 -0.63
N GLY A 97 10.09 10.94 -1.13
CA GLY A 97 10.76 12.10 -0.58
C GLY A 97 11.67 11.86 0.63
N ASN A 98 11.77 10.63 1.17
CA ASN A 98 12.66 10.30 2.29
C ASN A 98 14.14 10.29 1.86
N LEU A 99 14.41 9.80 0.65
CA LEU A 99 15.74 9.80 0.03
C LEU A 99 15.73 10.64 -1.24
N LYS A 100 16.72 11.53 -1.40
CA LYS A 100 16.90 12.30 -2.61
C LYS A 100 17.82 11.54 -3.58
N THR A 101 17.45 11.51 -4.86
CA THR A 101 18.32 10.95 -5.89
C THR A 101 19.54 11.83 -6.10
N ALA A 102 20.72 11.24 -6.20
CA ALA A 102 21.99 11.94 -6.36
C ALA A 102 22.90 11.25 -7.38
N GLU A 103 23.93 11.97 -7.82
CA GLU A 103 25.02 11.40 -8.61
C GLU A 103 25.83 10.38 -7.80
N PRO A 104 26.47 9.37 -8.45
CA PRO A 104 27.17 8.30 -7.75
C PRO A 104 28.18 8.76 -6.69
N ALA A 105 28.91 9.84 -6.98
CA ALA A 105 29.95 10.38 -6.10
C ALA A 105 29.41 11.10 -4.86
N LEU A 106 28.13 11.48 -4.85
CA LEU A 106 27.46 12.26 -3.80
C LEU A 106 26.38 11.47 -3.06
N ALA A 107 26.16 10.22 -3.46
CA ALA A 107 25.12 9.38 -2.87
C ALA A 107 25.63 8.67 -1.61
N ASP A 108 24.81 8.67 -0.56
CA ASP A 108 25.06 7.89 0.66
C ASP A 108 24.81 6.39 0.43
N LEU A 109 23.83 6.09 -0.44
CA LEU A 109 23.45 4.72 -0.82
C LEU A 109 23.55 4.52 -2.32
N VAL A 110 23.92 3.32 -2.73
CA VAL A 110 23.89 2.88 -4.13
C VAL A 110 23.04 1.63 -4.25
N LEU A 111 21.98 1.71 -5.06
CA LEU A 111 21.13 0.59 -5.40
C LEU A 111 21.53 0.04 -6.77
N LYS A 112 21.91 -1.25 -6.78
CA LYS A 112 22.18 -2.03 -8.00
C LYS A 112 21.03 -2.99 -8.24
N GLY A 113 20.62 -3.14 -9.50
CA GLY A 113 19.54 -4.02 -9.89
C GLY A 113 19.87 -4.82 -11.14
N GLU A 114 19.37 -6.05 -11.18
CA GLU A 114 19.45 -6.94 -12.32
C GLU A 114 18.11 -7.64 -12.53
N LEU A 115 17.51 -7.48 -13.72
CA LEU A 115 16.31 -8.22 -14.09
C LEU A 115 16.68 -9.67 -14.36
N THR A 116 16.08 -10.58 -13.60
CA THR A 116 16.40 -12.01 -13.65
C THR A 116 15.29 -12.84 -14.27
N ASN A 117 14.03 -12.42 -14.14
CA ASN A 117 12.91 -13.18 -14.70
C ASN A 117 11.73 -12.28 -15.09
N TYR A 118 11.04 -12.70 -16.14
CA TYR A 118 9.72 -12.25 -16.53
C TYR A 118 8.82 -13.47 -16.69
N ASN A 119 7.68 -13.47 -16.01
CA ASN A 119 6.72 -14.57 -16.07
C ASN A 119 5.30 -14.06 -16.28
N ARG A 120 4.57 -14.77 -17.17
CA ARG A 120 3.14 -14.61 -17.34
C ARG A 120 2.43 -15.93 -17.08
N ALA A 121 1.61 -15.98 -16.04
CA ALA A 121 0.87 -17.17 -15.66
C ALA A 121 -0.63 -16.95 -15.78
N ALA A 122 -1.38 -17.92 -16.27
CA ALA A 122 -2.83 -17.91 -16.26
C ALA A 122 -3.31 -18.09 -14.81
N LEU A 123 -4.22 -17.21 -14.37
CA LEU A 123 -4.82 -17.24 -13.04
C LEU A 123 -6.25 -17.78 -13.03
N ARG A 124 -7.01 -17.47 -14.06
CA ARG A 124 -8.41 -17.82 -14.14
C ARG A 124 -8.77 -18.30 -15.54
N TYR A 125 -9.64 -19.30 -15.56
CA TYR A 125 -10.18 -19.86 -16.79
C TYR A 125 -11.70 -19.68 -16.83
N THR A 126 -12.27 -19.64 -18.01
CA THR A 126 -13.70 -19.75 -18.24
C THR A 126 -14.16 -21.20 -18.09
N ASP A 127 -15.49 -21.43 -18.10
CA ASP A 127 -16.06 -22.78 -18.10
C ASP A 127 -15.68 -23.62 -19.35
N ASN A 128 -15.16 -22.98 -20.39
CA ASN A 128 -14.68 -23.62 -21.63
C ASN A 128 -13.14 -23.79 -21.69
N ASP A 129 -12.46 -23.68 -20.55
CA ASP A 129 -11.00 -23.77 -20.41
C ASP A 129 -10.21 -22.64 -21.16
N ASP A 130 -10.86 -21.55 -21.57
CA ASP A 130 -10.19 -20.37 -22.11
C ASP A 130 -9.65 -19.53 -20.96
N VAL A 131 -8.44 -18.97 -21.11
CA VAL A 131 -7.88 -18.10 -20.09
C VAL A 131 -8.65 -16.79 -20.03
N GLN A 132 -9.12 -16.43 -18.82
CA GLN A 132 -9.85 -15.20 -18.53
C GLN A 132 -8.95 -14.12 -17.92
N GLU A 133 -7.98 -14.51 -17.09
CA GLU A 133 -7.11 -13.58 -16.37
C GLU A 133 -5.67 -14.11 -16.36
N TYR A 134 -4.72 -13.21 -16.59
CA TYR A 134 -3.29 -13.48 -16.44
C TYR A 134 -2.68 -12.67 -15.31
N ARG A 135 -1.62 -13.21 -14.71
CA ARG A 135 -0.67 -12.49 -13.85
C ARG A 135 0.64 -12.29 -14.60
N VAL A 136 1.15 -11.08 -14.55
CA VAL A 136 2.50 -10.70 -14.98
C VAL A 136 3.36 -10.51 -13.73
N GLN A 137 4.57 -11.07 -13.72
CA GLN A 137 5.55 -10.95 -12.65
C GLN A 137 6.90 -10.56 -13.25
N ILE A 138 7.53 -9.53 -12.66
CA ILE A 138 8.88 -9.07 -12.99
C ILE A 138 9.75 -9.30 -11.77
N THR A 139 10.80 -10.11 -11.91
CA THR A 139 11.72 -10.44 -10.82
C THR A 139 13.07 -9.78 -11.05
N VAL A 140 13.60 -9.16 -9.99
CA VAL A 140 14.91 -8.52 -9.98
C VAL A 140 15.75 -9.03 -8.84
N SER A 141 17.06 -9.10 -9.05
CA SER A 141 18.06 -9.19 -7.98
C SER A 141 18.52 -7.80 -7.62
N LEU A 142 18.60 -7.49 -6.33
CA LEU A 142 18.89 -6.16 -5.80
C LEU A 142 20.03 -6.24 -4.79
N VAL A 143 20.91 -5.23 -4.81
CA VAL A 143 21.94 -5.03 -3.81
C VAL A 143 21.95 -3.56 -3.43
N LEU A 144 21.77 -3.25 -2.14
CA LEU A 144 21.92 -1.90 -1.59
C LEU A 144 23.22 -1.82 -0.81
N SER A 145 24.06 -0.85 -1.15
CA SER A 145 25.36 -0.63 -0.49
C SER A 145 25.42 0.78 0.09
N ASN A 146 26.05 0.91 1.26
CA ASN A 146 26.38 2.18 1.87
C ASN A 146 27.75 2.66 1.35
N THR A 147 27.82 3.83 0.74
CA THR A 147 29.06 4.38 0.16
C THR A 147 30.04 4.86 1.22
N GLN A 148 29.56 5.26 2.40
CA GLN A 148 30.40 5.80 3.49
C GLN A 148 31.15 4.67 4.23
N THR A 149 30.51 3.52 4.44
CA THR A 149 31.10 2.37 5.13
C THR A 149 31.69 1.34 4.16
N GLY A 150 31.25 1.36 2.89
CA GLY A 150 31.58 0.33 1.88
C GLY A 150 30.85 -0.99 2.10
N GLU A 151 29.93 -1.06 3.06
CA GLU A 151 29.21 -2.30 3.41
C GLU A 151 27.93 -2.46 2.60
N THR A 152 27.55 -3.71 2.35
CA THR A 152 26.23 -4.02 1.81
C THR A 152 25.20 -3.94 2.92
N ALA A 153 24.22 -3.02 2.76
CA ALA A 153 23.13 -2.86 3.71
C ALA A 153 22.18 -4.06 3.64
N TRP A 154 21.79 -4.46 2.42
CA TRP A 154 20.99 -5.66 2.20
C TRP A 154 21.13 -6.18 0.76
N THR A 155 20.78 -7.44 0.56
CA THR A 155 20.71 -8.12 -0.74
C THR A 155 19.42 -8.91 -0.84
N GLU A 156 18.70 -8.73 -1.95
CA GLU A 156 17.48 -9.47 -2.28
C GLU A 156 17.66 -10.18 -3.63
N PRO A 157 17.89 -11.50 -3.64
CA PRO A 157 18.21 -12.22 -4.87
C PRO A 157 17.01 -12.42 -5.81
N ALA A 158 15.79 -12.33 -5.28
CA ALA A 158 14.56 -12.55 -6.06
C ALA A 158 13.42 -11.66 -5.53
N PHE A 159 13.47 -10.39 -5.88
CA PHE A 159 12.43 -9.41 -5.50
C PHE A 159 11.45 -9.24 -6.65
N THR A 160 10.14 -9.39 -6.41
CA THR A 160 9.14 -9.49 -7.47
C THR A 160 8.07 -8.41 -7.32
N GLY A 161 7.76 -7.74 -8.43
CA GLY A 161 6.55 -6.94 -8.61
C GLY A 161 5.55 -7.66 -9.51
N GLU A 162 4.26 -7.46 -9.28
CA GLU A 162 3.23 -8.15 -10.03
C GLU A 162 2.01 -7.29 -10.35
N ALA A 163 1.32 -7.66 -11.43
CA ALA A 163 0.01 -7.13 -11.79
C ALA A 163 -0.82 -8.21 -12.49
N THR A 164 -2.13 -8.05 -12.49
CA THR A 164 -3.03 -8.95 -13.21
C THR A 164 -3.82 -8.19 -14.27
N TYR A 165 -4.25 -8.89 -15.33
CA TYR A 165 -5.11 -8.33 -16.33
C TYR A 165 -6.09 -9.35 -16.89
N PHE A 166 -7.31 -8.88 -17.19
CA PHE A 166 -8.33 -9.66 -17.88
C PHE A 166 -8.15 -9.55 -19.39
N VAL A 167 -8.32 -10.66 -20.10
CA VAL A 167 -8.25 -10.69 -21.58
C VAL A 167 -9.59 -10.42 -22.26
N SER A 168 -10.69 -10.47 -21.47
CA SER A 168 -12.05 -10.25 -21.97
C SER A 168 -12.94 -9.58 -20.91
N GLY A 169 -14.05 -9.00 -21.35
CA GLY A 169 -15.02 -8.34 -20.49
C GLY A 169 -14.79 -6.83 -20.32
N PRO A 170 -15.60 -6.15 -19.47
CA PRO A 170 -15.56 -4.69 -19.30
C PRO A 170 -14.23 -4.16 -18.72
N THR A 171 -13.49 -5.00 -18.02
CA THR A 171 -12.19 -4.66 -17.41
C THR A 171 -11.00 -5.24 -18.17
N ALA A 172 -11.22 -5.67 -19.43
CA ALA A 172 -10.16 -6.20 -20.27
C ALA A 172 -9.05 -5.17 -20.48
N SER A 173 -7.80 -5.63 -20.39
CA SER A 173 -6.60 -4.83 -20.56
C SER A 173 -5.57 -5.61 -21.38
N THR A 174 -4.42 -4.99 -21.62
CA THR A 174 -3.34 -5.58 -22.40
C THR A 174 -2.20 -6.05 -21.47
N GLU A 175 -1.40 -6.98 -21.96
CA GLU A 175 -0.18 -7.40 -21.29
C GLU A 175 0.78 -6.21 -21.06
N ASP A 176 0.90 -5.31 -22.03
CA ASP A 176 1.74 -4.11 -21.93
C ASP A 176 1.30 -3.20 -20.75
N ALA A 177 -0.01 -3.00 -20.59
CA ALA A 177 -0.55 -2.25 -19.46
C ALA A 177 -0.24 -2.94 -18.13
N ALA A 178 -0.38 -4.26 -18.05
CA ALA A 178 -0.03 -5.02 -16.87
C ALA A 178 1.48 -4.99 -16.57
N VAL A 179 2.35 -4.93 -17.57
CA VAL A 179 3.80 -4.73 -17.39
C VAL A 179 4.10 -3.37 -16.76
N VAL A 180 3.40 -2.32 -17.17
CA VAL A 180 3.55 -0.98 -16.55
C VAL A 180 3.11 -1.02 -15.08
N GLU A 181 1.98 -1.66 -14.78
CA GLU A 181 1.49 -1.80 -13.39
C GLU A 181 2.41 -2.66 -12.53
N ALA A 182 2.90 -3.80 -13.06
CA ALA A 182 3.87 -4.65 -12.36
C ALA A 182 5.20 -3.92 -12.09
N THR A 183 5.63 -3.07 -13.03
CA THR A 183 6.81 -2.20 -12.86
C THR A 183 6.59 -1.17 -11.76
N ALA A 184 5.40 -0.57 -11.69
CA ALA A 184 5.05 0.39 -10.65
C ALA A 184 4.95 -0.28 -9.26
N ASP A 185 4.37 -1.48 -9.17
CA ASP A 185 4.33 -2.27 -7.94
C ASP A 185 5.73 -2.64 -7.47
N LEU A 186 6.59 -3.12 -8.39
CA LEU A 186 7.98 -3.42 -8.10
C LEU A 186 8.73 -2.20 -7.53
N ALA A 187 8.59 -1.04 -8.18
CA ALA A 187 9.23 0.19 -7.74
C ALA A 187 8.74 0.63 -6.35
N ARG A 188 7.43 0.54 -6.09
CA ARG A 188 6.85 0.84 -4.77
C ARG A 188 7.47 -0.04 -3.69
N ARG A 189 7.50 -1.34 -3.90
CA ARG A 189 8.04 -2.33 -2.94
C ARG A 189 9.53 -2.17 -2.70
N ILE A 190 10.32 -1.83 -3.75
CA ILE A 190 11.77 -1.55 -3.62
C ILE A 190 11.99 -0.35 -2.70
N VAL A 191 11.23 0.73 -2.89
CA VAL A 191 11.34 1.93 -2.07
C VAL A 191 10.93 1.67 -0.63
N GLU A 192 9.80 0.98 -0.40
CA GLU A 192 9.33 0.55 0.91
C GLU A 192 10.42 -0.28 1.62
N ARG A 193 10.97 -1.32 0.96
CA ARG A 193 12.05 -2.15 1.50
C ARG A 193 13.30 -1.33 1.87
N THR A 194 13.62 -0.33 1.06
CA THR A 194 14.80 0.53 1.28
C THR A 194 14.63 1.46 2.47
N ILE A 195 13.40 1.87 2.82
CA ILE A 195 13.12 2.90 3.82
C ILE A 195 12.72 2.29 5.18
N GLU A 196 12.05 1.14 5.16
CA GLU A 196 11.41 0.56 6.35
C GLU A 196 12.26 -0.48 7.06
N ASP A 197 13.15 -1.18 6.37
CA ASP A 197 13.89 -2.31 6.90
C ASP A 197 15.40 -2.02 7.06
N TRP A 198 15.72 -1.14 8.00
CA TRP A 198 17.09 -0.81 8.40
C TRP A 198 17.48 -1.43 9.74
#